data_2383911f0eff7878b590856cc5ec19a5
#
_entry.id   2383911f0eff7878b590856cc5ec19a5
#
_cell.length_a   1.000
_cell.length_b   1.000
_cell.length_c   1.000
_cell.angle_alpha   90.00
_cell.angle_beta   90.00
_cell.angle_gamma   90.00
#
_symmetry.space_group_name_H-M   'P 1'
#
loop_
_entity.id
_entity.type
_entity.pdbx_description
1 polymer ?
#
loop_
_entity_poly.entity_id
_entity_poly.type
_entity_poly.pdbx_seq_one_letter_code
_entity_poly.pdbx_strand_id
1 'polypeptide(L)' 'YKLKMNKKLAKLKYLPNNFEIIENGDHVICAVSGKAISLESLNYWNVELQEPYYSYVEAHIKKENN' A
#
# COMPACT_ATOMS: atom_id res chain seq x y z
N TYR A 1 13.96 20.96 -5.64
CA TYR A 1 13.82 20.70 -5.80
C TYR A 1 13.59 19.79 -5.71
N LYS A 2 13.61 19.47 -5.57
CA LYS A 2 13.48 18.76 -5.52
C LYS A 2 13.10 17.91 -5.19
N LEU A 3 12.99 17.75 -4.80
CA LEU A 3 12.74 17.25 -4.43
C LEU A 3 12.22 16.47 -4.36
N LYS A 4 11.86 16.25 -4.15
CA LYS A 4 11.29 15.67 -4.12
C LYS A 4 11.07 14.72 -4.53
N MET A 5 11.08 14.61 -4.74
CA MET A 5 11.07 13.71 -5.28
C MET A 5 11.35 12.61 -4.82
N ASN A 6 11.37 12.52 -4.12
CA ASN A 6 11.72 11.50 -3.42
C ASN A 6 10.73 10.54 -3.25
N LYS A 7 10.47 9.81 -4.16
CA LYS A 7 9.57 8.75 -4.11
C LYS A 7 10.22 7.56 -3.51
N LYS A 8 10.26 7.58 -2.23
CA LYS A 8 10.85 6.48 -1.49
C LYS A 8 9.78 5.48 -1.11
N LEU A 9 10.01 4.21 -1.40
CA LEU A 9 9.08 3.15 -1.05
C LEU A 9 9.06 2.95 0.46
N ALA A 10 7.89 3.02 1.06
CA ALA A 10 7.74 2.80 2.48
C ALA A 10 7.60 1.31 2.77
N LYS A 11 7.98 0.90 3.96
CA LYS A 11 7.76 -0.48 4.39
C LYS A 11 6.83 -0.43 5.58
N LEU A 12 5.72 -1.14 5.47
CA LEU A 12 4.65 -1.06 6.46
C LEU A 12 4.30 -2.42 7.01
N LYS A 13 3.78 -2.41 8.22
CA LYS A 13 3.16 -3.59 8.79
C LYS A 13 1.67 -3.30 8.84
N TYR A 14 0.87 -4.12 8.17
CA TYR A 14 -0.57 -3.89 8.05
C TYR A 14 -1.30 -4.58 9.19
N LEU A 15 -2.18 -3.81 9.84
CA LEU A 15 -2.97 -4.28 10.98
C LEU A 15 -4.45 -4.16 10.62
N PRO A 16 -5.36 -4.77 11.40
CA PRO A 16 -6.79 -4.74 11.03
C PRO A 16 -7.37 -3.34 10.85
N ASN A 17 -6.96 -2.39 11.70
CA ASN A 17 -7.55 -1.05 11.65
C ASN A 17 -6.61 0.04 11.18
N ASN A 18 -5.32 -0.24 11.08
CA ASN A 18 -4.36 0.76 10.64
C ASN A 18 -3.07 0.04 10.24
N PHE A 19 -2.03 0.80 9.97
CA PHE A 19 -0.73 0.21 9.64
C PHE A 19 0.36 0.94 10.44
N GLU A 20 1.50 0.26 10.60
CA GLU A 20 2.66 0.83 11.26
C GLU A 20 3.76 1.00 10.24
N ILE A 21 4.51 2.09 10.33
CA ILE A 21 5.61 2.36 9.42
C ILE A 21 6.88 1.72 9.98
N ILE A 22 7.40 0.73 9.25
CA ILE A 22 8.65 0.06 9.61
C ILE A 22 9.82 0.84 9.03
N GLU A 23 9.73 1.22 7.75
CA GLU A 23 10.72 2.07 7.12
C GLU A 23 10.00 3.24 6.50
N ASN A 24 10.50 4.45 6.74
CA ASN A 24 9.87 5.64 6.24
C ASN A 24 9.89 5.71 4.72
N GLY A 25 8.83 6.24 4.18
CA GLY A 25 8.70 6.45 2.74
C GLY A 25 7.42 7.20 2.51
N ASP A 26 7.11 7.50 1.27
CA ASP A 26 5.92 8.27 0.95
C ASP A 26 4.86 7.47 0.22
N HIS A 27 5.15 6.23 -0.18
CA HIS A 27 4.19 5.41 -0.93
C HIS A 27 4.50 3.93 -0.78
N VAL A 28 3.53 3.12 -1.16
CA VAL A 28 3.72 1.68 -1.32
C VAL A 28 3.17 1.30 -2.69
N ILE A 29 3.44 0.08 -3.12
CA ILE A 29 3.03 -0.40 -4.44
C ILE A 29 1.91 -1.41 -4.28
N CYS A 30 0.83 -1.22 -5.03
CA CYS A 30 -0.31 -2.13 -5.02
C CYS A 30 0.12 -3.52 -5.46
N ALA A 31 -0.30 -4.54 -4.72
CA ALA A 31 0.07 -5.91 -5.01
C ALA A 31 -0.62 -6.46 -6.27
N VAL A 32 -1.70 -5.83 -6.70
CA VAL A 32 -2.45 -6.29 -7.87
C VAL A 32 -2.10 -5.50 -9.12
N SER A 33 -2.18 -4.17 -9.04
CA SER A 33 -2.02 -3.33 -10.23
C SER A 33 -0.61 -2.76 -10.40
N GLY A 34 0.19 -2.78 -9.36
CA GLY A 34 1.53 -2.21 -9.43
C GLY A 34 1.55 -0.70 -9.36
N LYS A 35 0.43 -0.07 -9.04
CA LYS A 35 0.36 1.39 -8.96
C LYS A 35 0.89 1.87 -7.63
N ALA A 36 1.51 3.05 -7.64
CA ALA A 36 1.98 3.67 -6.41
C ALA A 36 0.80 4.20 -5.62
N ILE A 37 0.79 3.96 -4.31
CA ILE A 37 -0.26 4.39 -3.41
C ILE A 37 0.36 5.30 -2.37
N SER A 38 -0.06 6.56 -2.35
CA SER A 38 0.37 7.48 -1.30
C SER A 38 -0.10 6.94 0.04
N LEU A 39 0.70 7.07 1.08
CA LEU A 39 0.30 6.60 2.41
C LEU A 39 -0.97 7.29 2.88
N GLU A 40 -1.17 8.54 2.45
CA GLU A 40 -2.39 9.28 2.81
C GLU A 40 -3.63 8.71 2.15
N SER A 41 -3.46 8.04 1.03
CA SER A 41 -4.57 7.46 0.28
C SER A 41 -4.75 5.98 0.52
N LEU A 42 -3.89 5.38 1.31
CA LEU A 42 -3.91 3.93 1.53
C LEU A 42 -5.06 3.55 2.47
N ASN A 43 -6.05 2.87 1.92
CA ASN A 43 -7.23 2.46 2.67
C ASN A 43 -7.51 0.97 2.60
N TYR A 44 -6.88 0.25 1.69
CA TYR A 44 -7.18 -1.16 1.49
C TYR A 44 -5.91 -1.99 1.56
N TRP A 45 -5.91 -3.02 2.36
CA TRP A 45 -4.77 -3.93 2.48
C TRP A 45 -5.24 -5.27 3.03
N ASN A 46 -4.37 -6.27 2.92
CA ASN A 46 -4.63 -7.62 3.44
C ASN A 46 -3.68 -7.89 4.60
N VAL A 47 -4.23 -8.12 5.78
CA VAL A 47 -3.42 -8.33 6.98
C VAL A 47 -2.67 -9.66 6.90
N GLU A 48 -3.32 -10.69 6.40
CA GLU A 48 -2.67 -12.00 6.32
C GLU A 48 -1.54 -12.04 5.32
N LEU A 49 -1.75 -11.43 4.16
CA LEU A 49 -0.74 -11.41 3.12
C LEU A 49 0.20 -10.22 3.23
N GLN A 50 -0.16 -9.25 4.10
CA GLN A 50 0.64 -8.04 4.29
C GLN A 50 0.88 -7.34 2.96
N GLU A 51 -0.23 -7.08 2.25
CA GLU A 51 -0.21 -6.45 0.94
C GLU A 51 -1.15 -5.27 0.88
N PRO A 52 -0.73 -4.16 0.26
CA PRO A 52 -1.63 -3.03 0.06
C PRO A 52 -2.35 -3.15 -1.28
N TYR A 53 -3.51 -2.50 -1.38
CA TYR A 53 -4.26 -2.46 -2.62
C TYR A 53 -4.62 -1.01 -2.93
N TYR A 54 -4.52 -0.65 -4.21
CA TYR A 54 -4.72 0.72 -4.65
C TYR A 54 -6.15 1.21 -4.39
N SER A 55 -7.13 0.33 -4.59
CA SER A 55 -8.52 0.70 -4.40
C SER A 55 -9.33 -0.54 -4.08
N TYR A 56 -10.62 -0.33 -3.83
CA TYR A 56 -11.54 -1.44 -3.60
C TYR A 56 -11.54 -2.43 -4.76
N VAL A 57 -11.35 -1.93 -5.99
CA VAL A 57 -11.36 -2.80 -7.16
C VAL A 57 -10.22 -3.80 -7.08
N GLU A 58 -9.01 -3.33 -6.77
CA GLU A 58 -7.87 -4.23 -6.67
C GLU A 58 -8.03 -5.20 -5.51
N ALA A 59 -8.56 -4.72 -4.38
CA ALA A 59 -8.80 -5.60 -3.23
C ALA A 59 -9.79 -6.70 -3.59
N HIS A 60 -10.81 -6.35 -4.35
CA HIS A 60 -11.84 -7.30 -4.77
C HIS A 60 -11.26 -8.32 -5.75
N ILE A 61 -10.44 -7.88 -6.69
CA ILE A 61 -9.79 -8.77 -7.66
C ILE A 61 -8.94 -9.80 -6.93
N LYS A 62 -8.15 -9.35 -5.97
CA LYS A 62 -7.28 -10.26 -5.22
C LYS A 62 -8.11 -11.29 -4.46
N LYS A 63 -9.19 -10.84 -3.85
CA LYS A 63 -10.05 -11.73 -3.09
C LYS A 63 -10.68 -12.80 -3.98
N GLU A 64 -11.09 -12.39 -5.20
CA GLU A 64 -11.72 -13.32 -6.12
C GLU A 64 -10.75 -14.35 -6.67
N ASN A 65 -9.49 -13.98 -6.81
CA ASN A 65 -8.50 -14.86 -7.41
C ASN A 65 -7.76 -15.72 -6.39
N ASN A 66 -8.15 -15.65 -5.16
CA ASN A 66 -7.65 -16.52 -4.15
C ASN A 66 -8.70 -17.53 -3.75
#